data_7d34e011388d741914881e910ff03010
#
_entry.id   7d34e011388d741914881e910ff03010
#
_cell.length_a   1.000
_cell.length_b   1.000
_cell.length_c   1.000
_cell.angle_alpha   90.00
_cell.angle_beta   90.00
_cell.angle_gamma   90.00
#
_symmetry.space_group_name_H-M   'P 1'
#
loop_
_entity.id
_entity.type
_entity.pdbx_description
1 polymer ?
#
loop_
_entity_poly.entity_id
_entity_poly.type
_entity_poly.pdbx_seq_one_letter_code
_entity_poly.pdbx_strand_id
1 'polypeptide(L)'
;MDALDLIREAKKGDREALIKLIMDKKEEYYRLAFAFMGNKEDSLDALQDMIVILFANIKKLRDPESFYSWSKKILVNTCKNTLRKRKRVLSIGIDKEEEYIENYQSKELKHDIMTYLKRLNIHQQEAIILRYFMDMDYETISRLTDIPEGTVKSRIFNGLAKLKRIIGGEYQ
;
A
#
# COMPACT_ATOMS: atom_id res chain seq x y z
N MET A 1 14.01 -26.18 -2.22
CA MET A 1 14.70 -24.91 -2.53
C MET A 1 14.18 -23.88 -1.54
N ASP A 2 15.03 -23.38 -0.71
CA ASP A 2 14.63 -22.36 0.26
C ASP A 2 14.46 -20.97 -0.38
N ALA A 3 13.96 -19.99 0.40
CA ALA A 3 13.72 -18.66 -0.14
C ALA A 3 15.01 -17.98 -0.64
N LEU A 4 16.14 -18.20 0.02
CA LEU A 4 17.42 -17.61 -0.40
C LEU A 4 17.91 -18.20 -1.73
N ASP A 5 17.71 -19.49 -1.95
CA ASP A 5 18.03 -20.13 -3.22
C ASP A 5 17.15 -19.59 -4.35
N LEU A 6 15.84 -19.45 -4.11
CA LEU A 6 14.92 -18.84 -5.08
C LEU A 6 15.31 -17.41 -5.43
N ILE A 7 15.76 -16.63 -4.44
CA ILE A 7 16.23 -15.26 -4.68
C ILE A 7 17.48 -15.24 -5.55
N ARG A 8 18.43 -16.16 -5.29
CA ARG A 8 19.65 -16.27 -6.09
C ARG A 8 19.33 -16.62 -7.55
N GLU A 9 18.43 -17.59 -7.77
CA GLU A 9 18.00 -17.96 -9.13
C GLU A 9 17.24 -16.83 -9.83
N ALA A 10 16.32 -16.15 -9.12
CA ALA A 10 15.64 -14.98 -9.65
C ALA A 10 16.62 -13.87 -10.07
N LYS A 11 17.70 -13.64 -9.31
CA LYS A 11 18.76 -12.68 -9.66
C LYS A 11 19.55 -13.10 -10.93
N LYS A 12 19.63 -14.37 -11.22
CA LYS A 12 20.22 -14.87 -12.50
C LYS A 12 19.26 -14.71 -13.68
N GLY A 13 18.00 -14.39 -13.43
CA GLY A 13 16.98 -14.17 -14.45
C GLY A 13 15.91 -15.26 -14.52
N ASP A 14 15.91 -16.19 -13.57
CA ASP A 14 14.84 -17.19 -13.46
C ASP A 14 13.54 -16.54 -13.02
N ARG A 15 12.59 -16.45 -13.97
CA ARG A 15 11.28 -15.85 -13.72
C ARG A 15 10.39 -16.71 -12.83
N GLU A 16 10.49 -18.03 -12.94
CA GLU A 16 9.69 -18.94 -12.14
C GLU A 16 10.09 -18.87 -10.67
N ALA A 17 11.39 -18.74 -10.37
CA ALA A 17 11.89 -18.55 -9.02
C ALA A 17 11.30 -17.27 -8.38
N LEU A 18 11.26 -16.16 -9.13
CA LEU A 18 10.64 -14.92 -8.62
C LEU A 18 9.14 -15.07 -8.39
N ILE A 19 8.42 -15.72 -9.31
CA ILE A 19 6.99 -15.98 -9.15
C ILE A 19 6.73 -16.82 -7.91
N LYS A 20 7.50 -17.88 -7.66
CA LYS A 20 7.37 -18.70 -6.44
C LYS A 20 7.53 -17.90 -5.16
N LEU A 21 8.51 -17.00 -5.10
CA LEU A 21 8.71 -16.09 -3.97
C LEU A 21 7.50 -15.18 -3.71
N ILE A 22 6.92 -14.63 -4.78
CA ILE A 22 5.75 -13.77 -4.68
C ILE A 22 4.52 -14.58 -4.24
N MET A 23 4.33 -15.76 -4.81
CA MET A 23 3.19 -16.62 -4.50
C MET A 23 3.22 -17.15 -3.06
N ASP A 24 4.40 -17.35 -2.48
CA ASP A 24 4.56 -17.74 -1.07
C ASP A 24 3.94 -16.71 -0.10
N LYS A 25 3.96 -15.42 -0.46
CA LYS A 25 3.42 -14.31 0.33
C LYS A 25 2.23 -13.61 -0.32
N LYS A 26 1.55 -14.27 -1.26
CA LYS A 26 0.47 -13.66 -2.07
C LYS A 26 -0.63 -13.00 -1.23
N GLU A 27 -1.04 -13.66 -0.14
CA GLU A 27 -2.10 -13.13 0.73
C GLU A 27 -1.66 -11.86 1.46
N GLU A 28 -0.40 -11.78 1.87
CA GLU A 28 0.16 -10.61 2.54
C GLU A 28 0.29 -9.45 1.56
N TYR A 29 0.79 -9.68 0.36
CA TYR A 29 0.85 -8.66 -0.69
C TYR A 29 -0.54 -8.18 -1.09
N TYR A 30 -1.51 -9.10 -1.25
CA TYR A 30 -2.88 -8.72 -1.59
C TYR A 30 -3.54 -7.87 -0.50
N ARG A 31 -3.41 -8.26 0.79
CA ARG A 31 -3.93 -7.45 1.90
C ARG A 31 -3.31 -6.05 1.92
N LEU A 32 -2.00 -5.95 1.69
CA LEU A 32 -1.29 -4.67 1.65
C LEU A 32 -1.82 -3.80 0.50
N ALA A 33 -1.90 -4.34 -0.71
CA ALA A 33 -2.45 -3.63 -1.86
C ALA A 33 -3.91 -3.20 -1.62
N PHE A 34 -4.74 -4.11 -1.09
CA PHE A 34 -6.16 -3.83 -0.83
C PHE A 34 -6.36 -2.75 0.25
N ALA A 35 -5.52 -2.71 1.28
CA ALA A 35 -5.57 -1.67 2.30
C ALA A 35 -5.34 -0.26 1.72
N PHE A 36 -4.55 -0.14 0.65
CA PHE A 36 -4.34 1.13 -0.06
C PHE A 36 -5.41 1.42 -1.12
N MET A 37 -5.77 0.40 -1.90
CA MET A 37 -6.61 0.59 -3.10
C MET A 37 -8.11 0.53 -2.81
N GLY A 38 -8.53 -0.27 -1.82
CA GLY A 38 -9.92 -0.39 -1.39
C GLY A 38 -10.81 -1.25 -2.27
N ASN A 39 -10.32 -1.77 -3.38
CA ASN A 39 -11.05 -2.67 -4.27
C ASN A 39 -10.13 -3.72 -4.91
N LYS A 40 -10.72 -4.80 -5.40
CA LYS A 40 -10.00 -5.95 -5.95
C LYS A 40 -9.23 -5.61 -7.24
N GLU A 41 -9.86 -4.89 -8.15
CA GLU A 41 -9.31 -4.59 -9.48
C GLU A 41 -8.02 -3.79 -9.35
N ASP A 42 -8.06 -2.66 -8.67
CA ASP A 42 -6.90 -1.81 -8.44
C ASP A 42 -5.81 -2.50 -7.63
N SER A 43 -6.19 -3.36 -6.68
CA SER A 43 -5.25 -4.14 -5.89
C SER A 43 -4.46 -5.12 -6.77
N LEU A 44 -5.13 -5.81 -7.69
CA LEU A 44 -4.50 -6.71 -8.64
C LEU A 44 -3.61 -5.96 -9.63
N ASP A 45 -4.02 -4.80 -10.10
CA ASP A 45 -3.22 -3.93 -10.97
C ASP A 45 -1.93 -3.48 -10.26
N ALA A 46 -2.03 -3.05 -9.00
CA ALA A 46 -0.86 -2.67 -8.21
C ALA A 46 0.11 -3.85 -8.00
N LEU A 47 -0.42 -5.06 -7.81
CA LEU A 47 0.39 -6.28 -7.72
C LEU A 47 1.08 -6.61 -9.03
N GLN A 48 0.41 -6.48 -10.17
CA GLN A 48 1.01 -6.68 -11.48
C GLN A 48 2.14 -5.68 -11.74
N ASP A 49 1.92 -4.40 -11.45
CA ASP A 49 2.94 -3.37 -11.56
C ASP A 49 4.15 -3.66 -10.65
N MET A 50 3.91 -4.09 -9.40
CA MET A 50 4.96 -4.53 -8.50
C MET A 50 5.79 -5.66 -9.11
N ILE A 51 5.15 -6.69 -9.67
CA ILE A 51 5.82 -7.84 -10.30
C ILE A 51 6.72 -7.39 -11.45
N VAL A 52 6.24 -6.51 -12.32
CA VAL A 52 7.03 -5.95 -13.43
C VAL A 52 8.26 -5.20 -12.91
N ILE A 53 8.09 -4.38 -11.86
CA ILE A 53 9.19 -3.64 -11.25
C ILE A 53 10.21 -4.60 -10.59
N LEU A 54 9.74 -5.64 -9.92
CA LEU A 54 10.60 -6.65 -9.31
C LEU A 54 11.45 -7.37 -10.37
N PHE A 55 10.86 -7.82 -11.48
CA PHE A 55 11.59 -8.42 -12.58
C PHE A 55 12.69 -7.52 -13.15
N ALA A 56 12.37 -6.24 -13.32
CA ALA A 56 13.32 -5.28 -13.88
C ALA A 56 14.48 -4.96 -12.92
N ASN A 57 14.28 -5.10 -11.61
CA ASN A 57 15.21 -4.60 -10.61
C ASN A 57 15.79 -5.65 -9.66
N ILE A 58 15.38 -6.92 -9.73
CA ILE A 58 15.82 -7.97 -8.80
C ILE A 58 17.36 -8.09 -8.73
N LYS A 59 18.05 -7.85 -9.84
CA LYS A 59 19.52 -7.86 -9.89
C LYS A 59 20.17 -6.77 -9.03
N LYS A 60 19.45 -5.68 -8.72
CA LYS A 60 19.92 -4.58 -7.89
C LYS A 60 19.77 -4.86 -6.39
N LEU A 61 19.04 -5.91 -6.02
CA LEU A 61 18.91 -6.31 -4.63
C LEU A 61 20.27 -6.75 -4.09
N ARG A 62 20.82 -6.00 -3.14
CA ARG A 62 22.15 -6.28 -2.56
C ARG A 62 22.10 -7.43 -1.58
N ASP A 63 21.16 -7.35 -0.63
CA ASP A 63 20.97 -8.33 0.43
C ASP A 63 19.74 -9.20 0.14
N PRO A 64 19.93 -10.52 -0.12
CA PRO A 64 18.82 -11.44 -0.34
C PRO A 64 17.82 -11.50 0.80
N GLU A 65 18.27 -11.39 2.07
CA GLU A 65 17.39 -11.45 3.24
C GLU A 65 16.40 -10.28 3.28
N SER A 66 16.73 -9.17 2.64
CA SER A 66 15.85 -7.99 2.53
C SER A 66 14.78 -8.09 1.45
N PHE A 67 14.67 -9.21 0.71
CA PHE A 67 13.76 -9.34 -0.43
C PHE A 67 12.32 -8.96 -0.11
N TYR A 68 11.77 -9.50 0.97
CA TYR A 68 10.36 -9.26 1.31
C TYR A 68 10.08 -7.83 1.78
N SER A 69 10.99 -7.21 2.52
CA SER A 69 10.87 -5.81 2.91
C SER A 69 11.02 -4.89 1.69
N TRP A 70 11.95 -5.18 0.81
CA TRP A 70 12.18 -4.45 -0.43
C TRP A 70 10.98 -4.55 -1.40
N SER A 71 10.42 -5.74 -1.57
CA SER A 71 9.25 -5.95 -2.43
C SER A 71 7.99 -5.28 -1.89
N LYS A 72 7.76 -5.31 -0.56
CA LYS A 72 6.66 -4.55 0.07
C LYS A 72 6.81 -3.05 -0.12
N LYS A 73 8.03 -2.53 -0.03
CA LYS A 73 8.32 -1.11 -0.30
C LYS A 73 7.97 -0.73 -1.75
N ILE A 74 8.31 -1.59 -2.71
CA ILE A 74 7.91 -1.39 -4.10
C ILE A 74 6.38 -1.36 -4.22
N LEU A 75 5.66 -2.29 -3.59
CA LEU A 75 4.20 -2.34 -3.62
C LEU A 75 3.57 -1.07 -3.02
N VAL A 76 4.02 -0.65 -1.84
CA VAL A 76 3.53 0.57 -1.18
C VAL A 76 3.76 1.79 -2.08
N ASN A 77 4.94 1.92 -2.68
CA ASN A 77 5.25 3.03 -3.58
C ASN A 77 4.38 2.97 -4.85
N THR A 78 4.12 1.79 -5.39
CA THR A 78 3.22 1.60 -6.54
C THR A 78 1.80 2.07 -6.19
N CYS A 79 1.26 1.64 -5.06
CA CYS A 79 -0.06 2.08 -4.58
C CYS A 79 -0.12 3.60 -4.39
N LYS A 80 0.88 4.19 -3.73
CA LYS A 80 0.96 5.64 -3.51
C LYS A 80 1.00 6.42 -4.82
N ASN A 81 1.77 5.96 -5.79
CA ASN A 81 1.87 6.61 -7.09
C ASN A 81 0.52 6.59 -7.83
N THR A 82 -0.21 5.47 -7.77
CA THR A 82 -1.55 5.36 -8.33
C THR A 82 -2.52 6.34 -7.66
N LEU A 83 -2.52 6.40 -6.33
CA LEU A 83 -3.37 7.33 -5.58
C LEU A 83 -3.03 8.80 -5.86
N ARG A 84 -1.74 9.14 -5.98
CA ARG A 84 -1.32 10.50 -6.35
C ARG A 84 -1.78 10.89 -7.75
N LYS A 85 -1.65 10.00 -8.72
CA LYS A 85 -2.13 10.25 -10.10
C LYS A 85 -3.63 10.52 -10.11
N ARG A 86 -4.43 9.75 -9.37
CA ARG A 86 -5.88 9.95 -9.25
C ARG A 86 -6.22 11.31 -8.64
N LYS A 87 -5.57 11.69 -7.52
CA LYS A 87 -5.77 13.00 -6.90
C LYS A 87 -5.41 14.16 -7.84
N ARG A 88 -4.36 14.00 -8.66
CA ARG A 88 -3.96 15.02 -9.64
C ARG A 88 -5.01 15.17 -10.74
N VAL A 89 -5.56 14.10 -11.26
CA VAL A 89 -6.62 14.13 -12.28
C VAL A 89 -7.86 14.83 -11.75
N LEU A 90 -8.26 14.54 -10.51
CA LEU A 90 -9.40 15.21 -9.86
C LEU A 90 -9.15 16.70 -9.62
N SER A 91 -7.90 17.14 -9.36
CA SER A 91 -7.55 18.53 -9.10
C SER A 91 -7.40 19.40 -10.37
N ILE A 92 -7.22 18.80 -11.55
CA ILE A 92 -7.11 19.53 -12.84
C ILE A 92 -8.48 19.89 -13.40
N GLY A 93 -9.56 19.55 -12.71
CA GLY A 93 -10.91 20.04 -12.99
C GLY A 93 -11.54 19.35 -14.19
N ILE A 94 -12.24 18.32 -13.90
CA ILE A 94 -13.53 18.00 -14.48
C ILE A 94 -14.34 17.49 -13.31
N ASP A 95 -15.37 18.23 -12.91
CA ASP A 95 -16.44 17.74 -12.08
C ASP A 95 -16.98 16.44 -12.70
N LYS A 96 -16.53 15.34 -12.20
CA LYS A 96 -17.21 14.07 -12.23
C LYS A 96 -17.11 13.51 -10.83
N GLU A 97 -18.10 13.86 -10.03
CA GLU A 97 -18.64 12.97 -9.03
C GLU A 97 -18.98 11.66 -9.74
N GLU A 98 -18.03 10.78 -9.87
CA GLU A 98 -18.35 9.39 -10.05
C GLU A 98 -18.63 8.85 -8.66
N GLU A 99 -19.91 8.98 -8.26
CA GLU A 99 -20.55 8.09 -7.32
C GLU A 99 -20.36 6.65 -7.82
N TYR A 100 -19.29 6.00 -7.35
CA TYR A 100 -19.29 4.56 -7.31
C TYR A 100 -20.15 4.12 -6.11
N ILE A 101 -21.46 4.20 -6.29
CA ILE A 101 -22.44 3.51 -5.45
C ILE A 101 -22.41 2.05 -5.87
N GLU A 102 -21.50 1.27 -5.33
CA GLU A 102 -21.67 -0.17 -5.29
C GLU A 102 -22.24 -0.59 -3.93
N ASN A 103 -23.49 -0.98 -4.02
CA ASN A 103 -24.42 -1.48 -3.05
C ASN A 103 -23.91 -2.75 -2.33
N TYR A 104 -23.48 -2.63 -1.03
CA TYR A 104 -23.23 -3.80 -0.18
C TYR A 104 -23.45 -3.48 1.30
N GLN A 105 -24.56 -3.93 1.83
CA GLN A 105 -25.02 -3.69 3.22
C GLN A 105 -24.15 -4.30 4.35
N SER A 106 -23.17 -5.15 4.06
CA SER A 106 -22.19 -5.63 5.06
C SER A 106 -20.81 -4.98 4.94
N LYS A 107 -20.63 -4.08 3.98
CA LYS A 107 -19.41 -3.34 3.69
C LYS A 107 -19.43 -1.89 4.18
N GLU A 108 -20.53 -1.41 4.73
CA GLU A 108 -20.75 0.02 5.04
C GLU A 108 -19.65 0.58 5.95
N LEU A 109 -19.34 -0.07 7.08
CA LEU A 109 -18.30 0.43 8.00
C LEU A 109 -16.89 0.45 7.39
N LYS A 110 -16.54 -0.55 6.58
CA LYS A 110 -15.23 -0.57 5.90
C LYS A 110 -15.18 0.43 4.76
N HIS A 111 -16.28 0.60 4.05
CA HIS A 111 -16.40 1.58 2.97
C HIS A 111 -16.28 3.01 3.51
N ASP A 112 -16.93 3.30 4.64
CA ASP A 112 -16.87 4.60 5.29
C ASP A 112 -15.45 4.94 5.75
N ILE A 113 -14.75 4.01 6.41
CA ILE A 113 -13.37 4.22 6.85
C ILE A 113 -12.44 4.52 5.66
N MET A 114 -12.57 3.77 4.57
CA MET A 114 -11.76 4.00 3.36
C MET A 114 -12.06 5.35 2.72
N THR A 115 -13.32 5.78 2.74
CA THR A 115 -13.73 7.11 2.25
C THR A 115 -13.13 8.22 3.10
N TYR A 116 -13.13 8.08 4.42
CA TYR A 116 -12.49 9.04 5.33
C TYR A 116 -10.96 9.07 5.17
N LEU A 117 -10.32 7.91 5.01
CA LEU A 117 -8.88 7.84 4.76
C LEU A 117 -8.46 8.59 3.50
N LYS A 118 -9.27 8.57 2.44
CA LYS A 118 -9.01 9.33 1.21
C LYS A 118 -8.99 10.85 1.41
N ARG A 119 -9.57 11.38 2.47
CA ARG A 119 -9.52 12.81 2.85
C ARG A 119 -8.22 13.21 3.54
N LEU A 120 -7.41 12.24 3.96
CA LEU A 120 -6.07 12.50 4.49
C LEU A 120 -5.08 12.78 3.34
N ASN A 121 -3.95 13.44 3.67
CA ASN A 121 -2.86 13.45 2.74
C ASN A 121 -2.24 12.04 2.62
N ILE A 122 -1.54 11.78 1.53
CA ILE A 122 -1.01 10.45 1.23
C ILE A 122 -0.05 9.90 2.30
N HIS A 123 0.68 10.78 2.99
CA HIS A 123 1.63 10.38 4.02
C HIS A 123 0.94 9.99 5.33
N GLN A 124 -0.13 10.70 5.69
CA GLN A 124 -0.96 10.35 6.85
C GLN A 124 -1.73 9.05 6.58
N GLN A 125 -2.29 8.92 5.38
CA GLN A 125 -2.99 7.71 4.93
C GLN A 125 -2.05 6.49 4.98
N GLU A 126 -0.85 6.59 4.41
CA GLU A 126 0.17 5.53 4.43
C GLU A 126 0.49 5.08 5.86
N ALA A 127 0.82 6.02 6.74
CA ALA A 127 1.23 5.70 8.10
C ALA A 127 0.11 5.02 8.89
N ILE A 128 -1.14 5.47 8.74
CA ILE A 128 -2.31 4.87 9.39
C ILE A 128 -2.61 3.48 8.83
N ILE A 129 -2.55 3.29 7.52
CA ILE A 129 -2.76 1.98 6.89
C ILE A 129 -1.73 0.97 7.39
N LEU A 130 -0.45 1.33 7.35
CA LEU A 130 0.62 0.43 7.80
C LEU A 130 0.51 0.11 9.28
N ARG A 131 0.14 1.06 10.12
CA ARG A 131 0.02 0.86 11.56
C ARG A 131 -1.19 0.02 11.96
N TYR A 132 -2.38 0.34 11.44
CA TYR A 132 -3.65 -0.21 11.93
C TYR A 132 -4.24 -1.31 11.06
N PHE A 133 -3.99 -1.31 9.76
CA PHE A 133 -4.50 -2.34 8.85
C PHE A 133 -3.49 -3.46 8.63
N MET A 134 -2.19 -3.14 8.73
CA MET A 134 -1.11 -4.10 8.55
C MET A 134 -0.41 -4.47 9.86
N ASP A 135 -0.84 -3.89 10.99
CA ASP A 135 -0.33 -4.15 12.33
C ASP A 135 1.20 -4.04 12.46
N MET A 136 1.78 -3.07 11.76
CA MET A 136 3.22 -2.82 11.80
C MET A 136 3.57 -1.89 12.97
N ASP A 137 4.71 -2.15 13.63
CA ASP A 137 5.27 -1.24 14.61
C ASP A 137 5.94 -0.02 13.94
N TYR A 138 6.26 1.00 14.73
CA TYR A 138 6.85 2.24 14.21
C TYR A 138 8.21 2.02 13.56
N GLU A 139 9.02 1.12 14.09
CA GLU A 139 10.34 0.78 13.53
C GLU A 139 10.21 0.15 12.15
N THR A 140 9.29 -0.81 11.98
CA THR A 140 9.01 -1.46 10.70
C THR A 140 8.49 -0.45 9.68
N ILE A 141 7.57 0.44 10.07
CA ILE A 141 7.07 1.51 9.19
C ILE A 141 8.20 2.47 8.81
N SER A 142 9.02 2.86 9.77
CA SER A 142 10.19 3.72 9.54
C SER A 142 11.14 3.14 8.48
N ARG A 143 11.47 1.86 8.61
CA ARG A 143 12.32 1.14 7.63
C ARG A 143 11.65 1.01 6.27
N LEU A 144 10.35 0.70 6.23
CA LEU A 144 9.61 0.50 5.00
C LEU A 144 9.46 1.80 4.21
N THR A 145 9.29 2.92 4.90
CA THR A 145 9.00 4.24 4.30
C THR A 145 10.20 5.16 4.18
N ASP A 146 11.36 4.76 4.74
CA ASP A 146 12.60 5.56 4.84
C ASP A 146 12.39 6.92 5.53
N ILE A 147 11.59 6.96 6.58
CA ILE A 147 11.37 8.16 7.40
C ILE A 147 11.65 7.85 8.88
N PRO A 148 12.10 8.85 9.68
CA PRO A 148 12.32 8.65 11.11
C PRO A 148 11.05 8.22 11.85
N GLU A 149 11.18 7.39 12.90
CA GLU A 149 10.04 6.96 13.72
C GLU A 149 9.24 8.13 14.30
N GLY A 150 9.90 9.23 14.70
CA GLY A 150 9.24 10.44 15.17
C GLY A 150 8.32 11.04 14.11
N THR A 151 8.71 10.98 12.83
CA THR A 151 7.88 11.41 11.71
C THR A 151 6.72 10.45 11.48
N VAL A 152 6.93 9.14 11.62
CA VAL A 152 5.83 8.14 11.57
C VAL A 152 4.78 8.45 12.64
N LYS A 153 5.22 8.64 13.89
CA LYS A 153 4.34 8.97 15.01
C LYS A 153 3.56 10.26 14.79
N SER A 154 4.21 11.32 14.31
CA SER A 154 3.54 12.60 14.04
C SER A 154 2.54 12.51 12.88
N ARG A 155 2.84 11.75 11.82
CA ARG A 155 1.91 11.50 10.71
C ARG A 155 0.66 10.76 11.18
N ILE A 156 0.82 9.74 12.03
CA ILE A 156 -0.29 8.99 12.61
C ILE A 156 -1.11 9.90 13.52
N PHE A 157 -0.47 10.61 14.44
CA PHE A 157 -1.15 11.51 15.36
C PHE A 157 -1.97 12.59 14.64
N ASN A 158 -1.36 13.28 13.70
CA ASN A 158 -2.03 14.32 12.91
C ASN A 158 -3.12 13.76 12.00
N GLY A 159 -2.91 12.58 11.43
CA GLY A 159 -3.91 11.89 10.62
C GLY A 159 -5.13 11.48 11.43
N LEU A 160 -4.93 10.88 12.61
CA LEU A 160 -6.04 10.52 13.52
C LEU A 160 -6.79 11.75 14.03
N ALA A 161 -6.09 12.84 14.35
CA ALA A 161 -6.73 14.10 14.77
C ALA A 161 -7.61 14.68 13.64
N LYS A 162 -7.14 14.60 12.39
CA LYS A 162 -7.92 15.03 11.23
C LYS A 162 -9.13 14.13 10.98
N LEU A 163 -8.96 12.79 11.08
CA LEU A 163 -10.07 11.84 10.96
C LEU A 163 -11.14 12.11 12.02
N LYS A 164 -10.74 12.31 13.27
CA LYS A 164 -11.67 12.64 14.37
C LYS A 164 -12.50 13.88 14.05
N ARG A 165 -11.90 14.93 13.50
CA ARG A 165 -12.63 16.15 13.09
C ARG A 165 -13.60 15.89 11.94
N ILE A 166 -13.18 15.12 10.94
CA ILE A 166 -14.02 14.80 9.79
C ILE A 166 -15.24 13.99 10.22
N ILE A 167 -15.02 12.91 10.99
CA ILE A 167 -16.09 12.03 11.47
C ILE A 167 -16.99 12.77 12.44
N GLY A 168 -16.44 13.56 13.37
CA GLY A 168 -17.22 14.34 14.34
C GLY A 168 -18.06 15.45 13.72
N GLY A 169 -17.62 16.03 12.59
CA GLY A 169 -18.38 17.05 11.87
C GLY A 169 -19.56 16.50 11.05
N GLU A 170 -19.55 15.21 10.69
CA GLU A 170 -20.64 14.56 9.96
C GLU A 170 -21.79 14.08 10.87
N TYR A 171 -21.57 14.04 12.19
CA TYR A 171 -22.58 13.66 13.18
C TYR A 171 -23.18 14.86 13.94
N GLN A 172 -22.84 16.08 13.54
CA GLN A 172 -23.47 17.30 14.01
C GLN A 172 -24.41 17.87 12.95
#